data_6e96208c25921969aa36408e8e9c72ea
#
_entry.id   6e96208c25921969aa36408e8e9c72ea
#
_cell.length_a   1.000
_cell.length_b   1.000
_cell.length_c   1.000
_cell.angle_alpha   90.00
_cell.angle_beta   90.00
_cell.angle_gamma   90.00
#
_symmetry.space_group_name_H-M   'P 1'
#
loop_
_entity.id
_entity.type
_entity.pdbx_description
1 polymer ?
#
loop_
_entity_poly.entity_id
_entity_poly.type
_entity_poly.pdbx_seq_one_letter_code
_entity_poly.pdbx_strand_id
1 'polypeptide(L)'
;SGTYFLTVTGGCDFNQVQIDSVVVTILGSSDPVDIPEESYTLCEGNTYSISLDPAAGMYSWDDGSIGPEYSITTAGTYQVTLDDGCELSSDEVTVVLAFPPDPISLGPDTSLCPNEEVELILDPLAGDFTWQDNSTDNVFTIQEEGTYSVTVSNMCGSVSDDIYATYLNFPIVDIGVGVLELCLGDVYTILLDPDIGDYVW
;
A
#
# COMPACT_ATOMS: atom_id res chain seq x y z
N SER A 1 29.76 8.83 43.10
CA SER A 1 28.78 9.17 44.16
C SER A 1 29.40 9.02 45.54
N GLY A 2 28.98 9.82 46.47
CA GLY A 2 29.45 9.77 47.87
C GLY A 2 28.62 10.67 48.78
N THR A 3 28.68 10.38 50.08
CA THR A 3 28.08 11.22 51.11
C THR A 3 29.19 12.09 51.70
N TYR A 4 29.03 13.37 51.67
CA TYR A 4 29.97 14.34 52.22
C TYR A 4 29.37 14.94 53.49
N PHE A 5 30.18 14.99 54.52
CA PHE A 5 29.77 15.47 55.85
C PHE A 5 30.48 16.76 56.16
N LEU A 6 29.75 17.76 56.62
CA LEU A 6 30.31 18.96 57.26
C LEU A 6 30.07 18.84 58.75
N THR A 7 31.18 18.88 59.49
CA THR A 7 31.13 18.89 60.94
C THR A 7 31.61 20.25 61.43
N VAL A 8 30.80 20.94 62.20
CA VAL A 8 31.16 22.23 62.81
C VAL A 8 31.22 21.99 64.33
N THR A 9 32.40 22.28 64.88
CA THR A 9 32.60 22.24 66.33
C THR A 9 32.91 23.68 66.80
N GLY A 10 32.13 24.18 67.71
CA GLY A 10 32.32 25.54 68.25
C GLY A 10 31.11 26.01 69.02
N GLY A 11 31.25 27.05 69.76
CA GLY A 11 30.23 27.63 70.62
C GLY A 11 30.76 27.93 71.98
N CYS A 12 29.97 28.54 72.89
CA CYS A 12 30.37 28.90 74.20
C CYS A 12 30.66 27.67 75.14
N ASP A 13 30.12 26.51 74.70
CA ASP A 13 30.46 25.17 75.25
C ASP A 13 31.09 24.33 74.15
N PHE A 14 32.37 24.03 74.27
CA PHE A 14 33.15 23.21 73.29
C PHE A 14 32.64 21.78 73.03
N ASN A 15 31.44 21.48 73.50
CA ASN A 15 30.83 20.14 73.42
C ASN A 15 29.65 20.10 72.42
N GLN A 16 29.37 21.15 71.70
CA GLN A 16 28.31 21.19 70.65
C GLN A 16 28.92 20.82 69.33
N VAL A 17 28.53 19.72 68.75
CA VAL A 17 28.89 19.26 67.37
C VAL A 17 27.63 19.30 66.56
N GLN A 18 27.64 20.05 65.50
CA GLN A 18 26.62 20.00 64.48
C GLN A 18 27.19 19.29 63.22
N ILE A 19 26.45 18.33 62.68
CA ILE A 19 26.82 17.57 61.51
C ILE A 19 25.71 17.77 60.48
N ASP A 20 26.07 18.21 59.29
CA ASP A 20 25.20 18.23 58.11
C ASP A 20 25.82 17.36 57.02
N SER A 21 25.02 16.79 56.14
CA SER A 21 25.49 15.92 55.07
C SER A 21 24.77 16.18 53.76
N VAL A 22 25.52 16.10 52.66
CA VAL A 22 25.00 16.11 51.33
C VAL A 22 25.36 14.81 50.63
N VAL A 23 24.38 14.20 49.98
CA VAL A 23 24.60 13.03 49.12
C VAL A 23 24.77 13.52 47.71
N VAL A 24 25.91 13.25 47.13
CA VAL A 24 26.19 13.52 45.71
C VAL A 24 26.08 12.20 44.94
N THR A 25 25.16 12.14 43.99
CA THR A 25 25.01 11.02 43.09
C THR A 25 25.50 11.42 41.73
N ILE A 26 26.44 10.66 41.17
CA ILE A 26 26.85 10.81 39.76
C ILE A 26 25.89 9.94 38.93
N LEU A 27 25.11 10.58 38.11
CA LEU A 27 24.30 9.90 37.08
C LEU A 27 25.21 9.62 35.87
N GLY A 28 25.09 8.42 35.30
CA GLY A 28 25.67 8.14 33.98
C GLY A 28 24.73 8.67 32.91
N SER A 29 25.28 9.10 31.76
CA SER A 29 24.43 9.36 30.61
C SER A 29 23.81 8.07 30.08
N SER A 30 22.60 8.13 29.57
CA SER A 30 21.98 7.04 28.81
C SER A 30 22.60 6.95 27.41
N ASP A 31 22.30 5.88 26.67
CA ASP A 31 22.57 5.84 25.24
C ASP A 31 21.75 6.95 24.55
N PRO A 32 22.26 7.56 23.46
CA PRO A 32 21.50 8.52 22.67
C PRO A 32 20.15 7.94 22.22
N VAL A 33 19.12 8.80 22.10
CA VAL A 33 17.85 8.36 21.53
C VAL A 33 18.08 7.90 20.10
N ASP A 34 17.46 6.78 19.74
CA ASP A 34 17.56 6.14 18.43
C ASP A 34 16.16 5.68 18.02
N ILE A 35 15.66 6.20 16.90
CA ILE A 35 14.48 5.71 16.21
C ILE A 35 15.00 4.71 15.17
N PRO A 36 14.58 3.42 15.19
CA PRO A 36 15.21 2.38 14.38
C PRO A 36 15.18 2.62 12.85
N GLU A 37 14.35 3.55 12.39
CA GLU A 37 14.13 3.83 10.97
C GLU A 37 14.30 5.32 10.68
N GLU A 38 15.21 5.67 9.77
CA GLU A 38 15.37 7.05 9.28
C GLU A 38 14.18 7.50 8.41
N SER A 39 13.53 6.55 7.73
CA SER A 39 12.34 6.79 6.92
C SER A 39 11.34 5.64 7.00
N TYR A 40 10.06 5.96 7.03
CA TYR A 40 8.96 5.01 7.09
C TYR A 40 7.89 5.33 6.05
N THR A 41 7.44 4.32 5.30
CA THR A 41 6.32 4.46 4.37
C THR A 41 5.03 4.01 5.06
N LEU A 42 4.12 4.94 5.30
CA LEU A 42 2.85 4.72 5.97
C LEU A 42 1.72 4.67 4.97
N CYS A 43 0.93 3.61 4.97
CA CYS A 43 -0.29 3.57 4.17
C CYS A 43 -1.36 4.49 4.75
N GLU A 44 -2.10 5.18 3.88
CA GLU A 44 -3.19 6.07 4.29
C GLU A 44 -4.18 5.34 5.21
N GLY A 45 -4.58 6.01 6.28
CA GLY A 45 -5.49 5.46 7.30
C GLY A 45 -4.84 4.58 8.36
N ASN A 46 -3.55 4.25 8.22
CA ASN A 46 -2.79 3.53 9.23
C ASN A 46 -2.11 4.48 10.21
N THR A 47 -1.56 3.91 11.27
CA THR A 47 -0.79 4.63 12.29
C THR A 47 0.57 3.98 12.44
N TYR A 48 1.62 4.78 12.40
CA TYR A 48 2.97 4.38 12.80
C TYR A 48 3.17 4.79 14.26
N SER A 49 3.49 3.83 15.14
CA SER A 49 3.69 4.07 16.57
C SER A 49 5.15 3.85 16.95
N ILE A 50 5.74 4.86 17.55
CA ILE A 50 7.08 4.84 18.10
C ILE A 50 6.96 4.59 19.61
N SER A 51 7.75 3.65 20.14
CA SER A 51 7.81 3.33 21.55
C SER A 51 9.27 3.29 21.98
N LEU A 52 9.66 4.22 22.84
CA LEU A 52 11.02 4.40 23.35
C LEU A 52 11.12 3.92 24.79
N ASP A 53 12.34 3.72 25.31
CA ASP A 53 12.54 3.26 26.67
C ASP A 53 12.13 4.34 27.70
N PRO A 54 11.06 4.14 28.49
CA PRO A 54 10.61 5.12 29.45
C PRO A 54 11.60 5.34 30.62
N ALA A 55 12.59 4.47 30.78
CA ALA A 55 13.60 4.60 31.83
C ALA A 55 14.79 5.47 31.39
N ALA A 56 14.95 5.78 30.11
CA ALA A 56 16.09 6.54 29.61
C ALA A 56 16.07 8.02 30.02
N GLY A 57 14.91 8.63 30.19
CA GLY A 57 14.78 10.04 30.56
C GLY A 57 13.46 10.67 30.17
N MET A 58 13.47 11.97 29.91
CA MET A 58 12.32 12.75 29.48
C MET A 58 12.37 12.96 27.96
N TYR A 59 11.30 12.58 27.29
CA TYR A 59 11.17 12.77 25.85
C TYR A 59 10.29 13.98 25.54
N SER A 60 10.72 14.78 24.57
CA SER A 60 9.93 15.87 23.97
C SER A 60 9.98 15.79 22.46
N TRP A 61 8.81 15.94 21.83
CA TRP A 61 8.63 15.91 20.37
C TRP A 61 8.54 17.36 19.83
N ASP A 62 8.80 17.51 18.54
CA ASP A 62 8.81 18.83 17.87
C ASP A 62 7.45 19.54 17.87
N ASP A 63 6.33 18.79 17.99
CA ASP A 63 4.98 19.35 18.14
C ASP A 63 4.67 19.82 19.59
N GLY A 64 5.60 19.64 20.52
CA GLY A 64 5.47 19.97 21.94
C GLY A 64 4.85 18.87 22.79
N SER A 65 4.52 17.72 22.23
CA SER A 65 4.11 16.56 23.02
C SER A 65 5.28 15.99 23.82
N ILE A 66 4.98 15.27 24.91
CA ILE A 66 5.97 14.68 25.80
C ILE A 66 5.66 13.22 26.04
N GLY A 67 6.72 12.43 26.25
CA GLY A 67 6.61 11.02 26.61
C GLY A 67 7.29 10.09 25.59
N PRO A 68 7.49 8.81 25.98
CA PRO A 68 8.20 7.82 25.18
C PRO A 68 7.36 7.23 24.04
N GLU A 69 6.03 7.43 24.05
CA GLU A 69 5.10 6.92 23.06
C GLU A 69 4.67 8.05 22.12
N TYR A 70 4.74 7.82 20.81
CA TYR A 70 4.28 8.78 19.80
C TYR A 70 3.60 8.07 18.64
N SER A 71 2.51 8.65 18.14
CA SER A 71 1.70 8.07 17.06
C SER A 71 1.60 9.02 15.87
N ILE A 72 2.00 8.54 14.70
CA ILE A 72 2.07 9.29 13.45
C ILE A 72 1.00 8.78 12.49
N THR A 73 0.20 9.68 11.93
CA THR A 73 -0.86 9.38 10.95
C THR A 73 -0.74 10.20 9.66
N THR A 74 0.24 11.10 9.59
CA THR A 74 0.44 12.00 8.44
C THR A 74 1.88 11.98 7.96
N ALA A 75 2.10 12.39 6.71
CA ALA A 75 3.46 12.58 6.20
C ALA A 75 4.14 13.76 6.89
N GLY A 76 5.44 13.64 7.12
CA GLY A 76 6.25 14.70 7.76
C GLY A 76 7.56 14.15 8.30
N THR A 77 8.38 15.04 8.81
CA THR A 77 9.56 14.68 9.62
C THR A 77 9.23 14.95 11.08
N TYR A 78 9.49 13.97 11.92
CA TYR A 78 9.18 13.96 13.34
C TYR A 78 10.45 13.79 14.13
N GLN A 79 10.75 14.76 14.98
CA GLN A 79 11.97 14.76 15.78
C GLN A 79 11.61 14.54 17.24
N VAL A 80 12.42 13.73 17.91
CA VAL A 80 12.39 13.54 19.36
C VAL A 80 13.68 13.99 19.97
N THR A 81 13.59 14.57 21.17
CA THR A 81 14.72 14.94 22.01
C THR A 81 14.59 14.21 23.35
N LEU A 82 15.64 13.53 23.74
CA LEU A 82 15.79 12.88 25.06
C LEU A 82 16.64 13.77 25.96
N ASP A 83 16.13 14.06 27.15
CA ASP A 83 16.87 14.63 28.28
C ASP A 83 17.01 13.57 29.38
N ASP A 84 18.20 13.02 29.55
CA ASP A 84 18.50 12.01 30.57
C ASP A 84 18.97 12.62 31.91
N GLY A 85 18.93 13.97 32.00
CA GLY A 85 19.40 14.72 33.16
C GLY A 85 20.90 14.98 33.16
N CYS A 86 21.65 14.47 32.18
CA CYS A 86 23.08 14.69 32.01
C CYS A 86 23.40 15.39 30.67
N GLU A 87 22.75 14.94 29.62
CA GLU A 87 22.90 15.49 28.27
C GLU A 87 21.59 15.41 27.47
N LEU A 88 21.55 16.09 26.33
CA LEU A 88 20.46 16.06 25.38
C LEU A 88 20.91 15.30 24.13
N SER A 89 20.10 14.35 23.69
CA SER A 89 20.25 13.70 22.40
C SER A 89 18.97 13.85 21.57
N SER A 90 19.08 13.84 20.27
CA SER A 90 17.90 13.92 19.39
C SER A 90 18.04 13.00 18.20
N ASP A 91 16.90 12.55 17.69
CA ASP A 91 16.78 11.75 16.49
C ASP A 91 15.49 12.10 15.74
N GLU A 92 15.41 11.72 14.46
CA GLU A 92 14.26 12.04 13.62
C GLU A 92 13.90 10.90 12.67
N VAL A 93 12.62 10.82 12.33
CA VAL A 93 12.10 9.93 11.28
C VAL A 93 11.31 10.73 10.24
N THR A 94 11.52 10.42 8.98
CA THR A 94 10.70 10.97 7.89
C THR A 94 9.63 9.95 7.49
N VAL A 95 8.36 10.34 7.61
CA VAL A 95 7.22 9.52 7.21
C VAL A 95 6.67 10.01 5.88
N VAL A 96 6.53 9.08 4.92
CA VAL A 96 5.93 9.31 3.60
C VAL A 96 4.63 8.55 3.51
N LEU A 97 3.55 9.19 3.04
CA LEU A 97 2.29 8.49 2.79
C LEU A 97 2.33 7.75 1.46
N ALA A 98 1.82 6.53 1.48
CA ALA A 98 1.52 5.74 0.30
C ALA A 98 0.02 5.41 0.26
N PHE A 99 -0.48 5.18 -0.95
CA PHE A 99 -1.89 4.91 -1.22
C PHE A 99 -2.03 3.53 -1.86
N PRO A 100 -3.19 2.87 -1.71
CA PRO A 100 -3.49 1.69 -2.52
C PRO A 100 -3.48 2.06 -4.01
N PRO A 101 -3.39 1.08 -4.93
CA PRO A 101 -3.50 1.36 -6.36
C PRO A 101 -4.78 2.10 -6.71
N ASP A 102 -4.72 2.98 -7.71
CA ASP A 102 -5.91 3.61 -8.28
C ASP A 102 -6.86 2.56 -8.86
N PRO A 103 -8.19 2.82 -8.87
CA PRO A 103 -9.15 1.93 -9.52
C PRO A 103 -8.77 1.67 -10.97
N ILE A 104 -8.77 0.40 -11.37
CA ILE A 104 -8.49 -0.06 -12.73
C ILE A 104 -9.78 -0.39 -13.45
N SER A 105 -9.77 -0.43 -14.80
CA SER A 105 -10.87 -0.92 -15.61
C SER A 105 -10.35 -1.65 -16.85
N LEU A 106 -10.82 -2.86 -17.06
CA LEU A 106 -10.62 -3.66 -18.28
C LEU A 106 -11.62 -3.31 -19.38
N GLY A 107 -12.60 -2.43 -19.06
CA GLY A 107 -13.67 -2.06 -19.98
C GLY A 107 -14.93 -2.93 -19.81
N PRO A 108 -15.95 -2.72 -20.66
CA PRO A 108 -17.16 -3.51 -20.63
C PRO A 108 -16.96 -4.89 -21.25
N ASP A 109 -17.84 -5.84 -20.90
CA ASP A 109 -17.93 -7.12 -21.57
C ASP A 109 -17.96 -6.96 -23.09
N THR A 110 -17.24 -7.83 -23.80
CA THR A 110 -17.02 -7.67 -25.24
C THR A 110 -17.39 -8.94 -26.01
N SER A 111 -17.76 -8.74 -27.28
CA SER A 111 -18.00 -9.83 -28.22
C SER A 111 -17.03 -9.72 -29.38
N LEU A 112 -16.27 -10.76 -29.61
CA LEU A 112 -15.21 -10.86 -30.61
C LEU A 112 -15.63 -11.70 -31.80
N CYS A 113 -15.15 -11.38 -32.99
CA CYS A 113 -15.27 -12.26 -34.13
C CYS A 113 -14.34 -13.46 -33.99
N PRO A 114 -14.66 -14.58 -34.69
CA PRO A 114 -13.78 -15.75 -34.65
C PRO A 114 -12.35 -15.42 -35.10
N ASN A 115 -11.37 -15.88 -34.31
CA ASN A 115 -9.93 -15.62 -34.47
C ASN A 115 -9.50 -14.15 -34.26
N GLU A 116 -10.34 -13.32 -33.71
CA GLU A 116 -9.94 -11.99 -33.26
C GLU A 116 -9.23 -12.11 -31.89
N GLU A 117 -8.21 -11.29 -31.69
CA GLU A 117 -7.47 -11.19 -30.42
C GLU A 117 -7.58 -9.77 -29.90
N VAL A 118 -7.69 -9.63 -28.58
CA VAL A 118 -7.72 -8.31 -27.91
C VAL A 118 -6.67 -8.29 -26.84
N GLU A 119 -5.86 -7.24 -26.83
CA GLU A 119 -4.89 -6.97 -25.77
C GLU A 119 -5.52 -6.06 -24.71
N LEU A 120 -5.53 -6.54 -23.47
CA LEU A 120 -5.82 -5.75 -22.28
C LEU A 120 -4.53 -5.13 -21.80
N ILE A 121 -4.44 -3.80 -21.84
CA ILE A 121 -3.20 -3.08 -21.51
C ILE A 121 -3.47 -2.17 -20.32
N LEU A 122 -2.70 -2.36 -19.27
CA LEU A 122 -2.75 -1.53 -18.06
C LEU A 122 -1.47 -0.69 -17.94
N ASP A 123 -1.55 0.39 -17.15
CA ASP A 123 -0.39 1.22 -16.87
C ASP A 123 0.66 0.39 -16.09
N PRO A 124 1.88 0.20 -16.61
CA PRO A 124 2.91 -0.59 -15.94
C PRO A 124 3.36 -0.01 -14.59
N LEU A 125 2.99 1.22 -14.27
CA LEU A 125 3.29 1.87 -12.98
C LEU A 125 2.15 1.73 -11.94
N ALA A 126 1.05 1.07 -12.30
CA ALA A 126 -0.11 0.95 -11.41
C ALA A 126 0.17 0.07 -10.18
N GLY A 127 1.11 -0.88 -10.25
CA GLY A 127 1.47 -1.79 -9.18
C GLY A 127 1.92 -3.15 -9.69
N ASP A 128 1.85 -4.15 -8.83
CA ASP A 128 2.13 -5.56 -9.15
C ASP A 128 0.86 -6.23 -9.69
N PHE A 129 0.96 -6.83 -10.87
CA PHE A 129 -0.17 -7.48 -11.57
C PHE A 129 -0.27 -8.97 -11.23
N THR A 130 -1.49 -9.45 -11.10
CA THR A 130 -1.78 -10.88 -11.03
C THR A 130 -3.07 -11.16 -11.80
N TRP A 131 -2.94 -11.84 -12.97
CA TRP A 131 -4.07 -12.28 -13.78
C TRP A 131 -4.63 -13.61 -13.29
N GLN A 132 -5.80 -14.02 -13.79
CA GLN A 132 -6.47 -15.27 -13.42
C GLN A 132 -5.63 -16.54 -13.66
N ASP A 133 -4.62 -16.48 -14.52
CA ASP A 133 -3.68 -17.57 -14.81
C ASP A 133 -2.36 -17.47 -14.03
N ASN A 134 -2.26 -16.50 -13.10
CA ASN A 134 -1.08 -16.10 -12.34
C ASN A 134 0.05 -15.46 -13.17
N SER A 135 -0.20 -15.02 -14.39
CA SER A 135 0.74 -14.16 -15.12
C SER A 135 0.79 -12.75 -14.46
N THR A 136 1.93 -12.06 -14.65
CA THR A 136 2.25 -10.82 -13.94
C THR A 136 2.58 -9.64 -14.85
N ASP A 137 2.42 -9.80 -16.16
CA ASP A 137 2.66 -8.72 -17.11
C ASP A 137 1.53 -7.69 -17.06
N ASN A 138 1.82 -6.46 -17.42
CA ASN A 138 0.81 -5.40 -17.52
C ASN A 138 -0.07 -5.50 -18.78
N VAL A 139 0.16 -6.52 -19.60
CA VAL A 139 -0.59 -6.81 -20.83
C VAL A 139 -1.06 -8.25 -20.79
N PHE A 140 -2.33 -8.47 -21.15
CA PHE A 140 -2.92 -9.80 -21.30
C PHE A 140 -3.67 -9.88 -22.64
N THR A 141 -3.51 -11.00 -23.37
CA THR A 141 -4.18 -11.21 -24.66
C THR A 141 -5.36 -12.17 -24.51
N ILE A 142 -6.54 -11.73 -24.90
CA ILE A 142 -7.76 -12.54 -24.97
C ILE A 142 -7.75 -13.30 -26.30
N GLN A 143 -7.84 -14.64 -26.24
CA GLN A 143 -7.86 -15.53 -27.43
C GLN A 143 -9.00 -16.54 -27.40
N GLU A 144 -9.70 -16.68 -26.27
CA GLU A 144 -10.78 -17.64 -26.09
C GLU A 144 -11.95 -16.97 -25.34
N GLU A 145 -13.12 -17.61 -25.41
CA GLU A 145 -14.27 -17.19 -24.60
C GLU A 145 -14.02 -17.44 -23.12
N GLY A 146 -14.33 -16.46 -22.28
CA GLY A 146 -14.17 -16.61 -20.83
C GLY A 146 -14.16 -15.29 -20.07
N THR A 147 -14.03 -15.42 -18.75
CA THR A 147 -13.82 -14.29 -17.86
C THR A 147 -12.33 -14.08 -17.64
N TYR A 148 -11.90 -12.84 -17.82
CA TYR A 148 -10.53 -12.40 -17.63
C TYR A 148 -10.51 -11.40 -16.48
N SER A 149 -9.71 -11.68 -15.47
CA SER A 149 -9.61 -10.86 -14.29
C SER A 149 -8.18 -10.53 -13.96
N VAL A 150 -7.96 -9.34 -13.44
CA VAL A 150 -6.67 -8.89 -12.94
C VAL A 150 -6.80 -8.29 -11.56
N THR A 151 -5.82 -8.53 -10.72
CA THR A 151 -5.61 -7.83 -9.46
C THR A 151 -4.32 -7.03 -9.57
N VAL A 152 -4.41 -5.75 -9.25
CA VAL A 152 -3.25 -4.86 -9.12
C VAL A 152 -3.05 -4.57 -7.65
N SER A 153 -1.84 -4.75 -7.15
CA SER A 153 -1.52 -4.60 -5.73
C SER A 153 -0.25 -3.81 -5.49
N ASN A 154 -0.17 -3.21 -4.31
CA ASN A 154 1.04 -2.64 -3.75
C ASN A 154 1.07 -2.89 -2.23
N MET A 155 2.04 -2.34 -1.52
CA MET A 155 2.17 -2.50 -0.06
C MET A 155 0.94 -1.99 0.73
N CYS A 156 0.11 -1.11 0.14
CA CYS A 156 -1.02 -0.47 0.82
C CYS A 156 -2.38 -1.08 0.49
N GLY A 157 -2.46 -1.98 -0.48
CA GLY A 157 -3.71 -2.64 -0.83
C GLY A 157 -3.74 -3.18 -2.24
N SER A 158 -4.94 -3.57 -2.68
CA SER A 158 -5.16 -4.09 -4.01
C SER A 158 -6.51 -3.65 -4.56
N VAL A 159 -6.60 -3.57 -5.87
CA VAL A 159 -7.82 -3.37 -6.65
C VAL A 159 -7.92 -4.46 -7.71
N SER A 160 -9.13 -4.81 -8.12
CA SER A 160 -9.35 -5.81 -9.17
C SER A 160 -10.49 -5.40 -10.08
N ASP A 161 -10.44 -5.90 -11.31
CA ASP A 161 -11.50 -5.77 -12.28
C ASP A 161 -11.57 -7.03 -13.15
N ASP A 162 -12.71 -7.27 -13.77
CA ASP A 162 -12.91 -8.38 -14.68
C ASP A 162 -13.71 -7.96 -15.92
N ILE A 163 -13.52 -8.71 -17.01
CA ILE A 163 -14.22 -8.56 -18.29
C ILE A 163 -14.61 -9.94 -18.80
N TYR A 164 -15.81 -10.09 -19.31
CA TYR A 164 -16.25 -11.29 -20.01
C TYR A 164 -16.13 -11.11 -21.53
N ALA A 165 -15.42 -12.02 -22.19
CA ALA A 165 -15.29 -12.08 -23.63
C ALA A 165 -16.10 -13.24 -24.20
N THR A 166 -16.96 -12.95 -25.19
CA THR A 166 -17.68 -13.97 -25.97
C THR A 166 -17.12 -14.01 -27.39
N TYR A 167 -17.13 -15.19 -28.00
CA TYR A 167 -16.79 -15.32 -29.43
C TYR A 167 -18.05 -15.61 -30.23
N LEU A 168 -18.31 -14.78 -31.23
CA LEU A 168 -19.41 -14.98 -32.17
C LEU A 168 -19.10 -16.18 -33.10
N ASN A 169 -20.13 -16.93 -33.44
CA ASN A 169 -19.97 -18.01 -34.40
C ASN A 169 -19.88 -17.44 -35.81
N PHE A 170 -19.15 -18.13 -36.69
CA PHE A 170 -19.26 -17.85 -38.12
C PHE A 170 -20.71 -18.04 -38.58
N PRO A 171 -21.24 -17.16 -39.42
CA PRO A 171 -22.56 -17.34 -39.97
C PRO A 171 -22.61 -18.64 -40.81
N ILE A 172 -23.62 -19.45 -40.53
CA ILE A 172 -23.88 -20.67 -41.30
C ILE A 172 -24.83 -20.28 -42.43
N VAL A 173 -24.38 -20.43 -43.68
CA VAL A 173 -25.23 -20.24 -44.86
C VAL A 173 -25.65 -21.58 -45.38
N ASP A 174 -26.93 -21.86 -45.33
CA ASP A 174 -27.54 -23.04 -45.95
C ASP A 174 -28.64 -22.55 -46.94
N ILE A 175 -28.38 -22.74 -48.24
CA ILE A 175 -29.34 -22.37 -49.30
C ILE A 175 -30.15 -23.58 -49.77
N GLY A 176 -30.05 -24.72 -49.06
CA GLY A 176 -30.81 -25.92 -49.33
C GLY A 176 -30.04 -26.89 -50.23
N VAL A 177 -30.74 -27.68 -51.00
CA VAL A 177 -30.16 -28.76 -51.84
C VAL A 177 -29.24 -28.21 -52.94
N GLY A 178 -28.09 -28.88 -53.16
CA GLY A 178 -27.07 -28.43 -54.14
C GLY A 178 -27.53 -28.38 -55.58
N VAL A 179 -28.59 -29.06 -55.95
CA VAL A 179 -29.23 -29.03 -57.30
C VAL A 179 -30.72 -28.98 -57.11
N LEU A 180 -31.35 -28.00 -57.73
CA LEU A 180 -32.79 -27.83 -57.79
C LEU A 180 -33.24 -27.84 -59.26
N GLU A 181 -34.06 -28.83 -59.60
CA GLU A 181 -34.69 -28.89 -60.95
C GLU A 181 -36.06 -28.21 -60.91
N LEU A 182 -36.24 -27.18 -61.77
CA LEU A 182 -37.48 -26.41 -61.89
C LEU A 182 -38.09 -26.60 -63.29
N CYS A 183 -39.39 -26.70 -63.37
CA CYS A 183 -40.09 -26.63 -64.62
C CYS A 183 -40.17 -25.22 -65.19
N LEU A 184 -40.35 -25.07 -66.48
CA LEU A 184 -40.51 -23.76 -67.10
C LEU A 184 -41.73 -22.99 -66.53
N GLY A 185 -41.46 -21.87 -65.89
CA GLY A 185 -42.47 -21.04 -65.20
C GLY A 185 -42.53 -21.20 -63.69
N ASP A 186 -41.78 -22.16 -63.09
CA ASP A 186 -41.69 -22.29 -61.65
C ASP A 186 -40.84 -21.14 -61.08
N VAL A 187 -41.15 -20.79 -59.82
CA VAL A 187 -40.41 -19.77 -59.04
C VAL A 187 -39.95 -20.44 -57.75
N TYR A 188 -38.68 -20.34 -57.46
CA TYR A 188 -38.12 -20.74 -56.19
C TYR A 188 -37.61 -19.48 -55.41
N THR A 189 -38.05 -19.39 -54.19
CA THR A 189 -37.66 -18.26 -53.33
C THR A 189 -36.72 -18.76 -52.24
N ILE A 190 -35.53 -18.17 -52.17
CA ILE A 190 -34.60 -18.38 -51.09
C ILE A 190 -34.82 -17.26 -50.04
N LEU A 191 -35.18 -17.64 -48.82
CA LEU A 191 -35.31 -16.71 -47.71
C LEU A 191 -34.06 -16.83 -46.84
N LEU A 192 -33.34 -15.76 -46.75
CA LEU A 192 -32.16 -15.65 -45.87
C LEU A 192 -32.51 -14.82 -44.64
N ASP A 193 -31.89 -15.14 -43.52
CA ASP A 193 -32.07 -14.40 -42.29
C ASP A 193 -31.33 -13.06 -42.37
N PRO A 194 -31.99 -11.91 -42.31
CA PRO A 194 -31.37 -10.60 -42.45
C PRO A 194 -30.40 -10.25 -41.31
N ASP A 195 -30.49 -10.95 -40.19
CA ASP A 195 -29.69 -10.66 -39.00
C ASP A 195 -28.34 -11.41 -38.99
N ILE A 196 -28.05 -12.27 -39.97
CA ILE A 196 -26.80 -13.03 -40.06
C ILE A 196 -25.64 -12.21 -40.67
N GLY A 197 -25.95 -11.21 -41.54
CA GLY A 197 -24.94 -10.38 -42.19
C GLY A 197 -25.32 -9.96 -43.62
N ASP A 198 -24.38 -9.39 -44.35
CA ASP A 198 -24.55 -8.95 -45.74
C ASP A 198 -24.43 -10.12 -46.71
N TYR A 199 -25.36 -10.21 -47.67
CA TYR A 199 -25.39 -11.25 -48.70
C TYR A 199 -24.94 -10.67 -50.03
N VAL A 200 -24.09 -11.40 -50.76
CA VAL A 200 -23.66 -11.07 -52.11
C VAL A 200 -23.94 -12.28 -53.01
N TRP A 201 -24.66 -12.07 -54.15
CA TRP A 201 -25.04 -13.11 -55.10
C TRP A 201 -24.07 -13.14 -56.28
#